data_1047efd8e5d8bf99c9ce3f02436dd7a8
#
_entry.id   1047efd8e5d8bf99c9ce3f02436dd7a8
#
_cell.length_a   1.000
_cell.length_b   1.000
_cell.length_c   1.000
_cell.angle_alpha   90.00
_cell.angle_beta   90.00
_cell.angle_gamma   90.00
#
_symmetry.space_group_name_H-M   'P 1'
#
loop_
_entity.id
_entity.type
_entity.pdbx_description
1 polymer ?
#
loop_
_entity_poly.entity_id
_entity_poly.type
_entity_poly.pdbx_seq_one_letter_code
_entity_poly.pdbx_strand_id
1 'polypeptide(L)'
;VKVWEEYAPKGLTILALSDEASGTVEKHIEEHGMTYPIGTGAQSGGAYGVSGIPAAFLIDHTGTIIWQGHPGGGGWEGMLDGALENAALLSDQWEIPSPPALLKKAAALAGKGEMGKAWRESENLLKRFVEDPLKLAEVRTFQENFGVRVKAQNDYIATFGGDGRYQEAADYVGDRIKVYKGSPAADAWTAMLKTWGKDPEIKSLMKLDKKRLGALEKAFAGDADKAKKTLRDLMKKSQGTAIAATMEEAYNLVSSL
;
A
#
# COMPACT_ATOMS: atom_id res chain seq x y z
N VAL A 1 20.82 1.25 -11.76
CA VAL A 1 20.18 1.79 -12.97
C VAL A 1 19.35 0.71 -13.65
N LYS A 2 19.90 -0.41 -14.14
CA LYS A 2 19.15 -1.45 -14.89
C LYS A 2 17.88 -1.95 -14.20
N VAL A 3 17.95 -2.26 -12.91
CA VAL A 3 16.77 -2.72 -12.13
C VAL A 3 15.67 -1.65 -12.11
N TRP A 4 16.04 -0.39 -11.93
CA TRP A 4 15.11 0.72 -11.99
C TRP A 4 14.44 0.84 -13.36
N GLU A 5 15.20 0.79 -14.43
CA GLU A 5 14.67 0.88 -15.80
C GLU A 5 13.70 -0.25 -16.12
N GLU A 6 13.98 -1.46 -15.65
CA GLU A 6 13.16 -2.65 -15.89
C GLU A 6 11.89 -2.70 -15.04
N TYR A 7 11.99 -2.32 -13.75
CA TYR A 7 10.94 -2.59 -12.76
C TYR A 7 10.15 -1.34 -12.34
N ALA A 8 10.65 -0.11 -12.57
CA ALA A 8 9.87 1.09 -12.27
C ALA A 8 8.53 1.14 -13.02
N PRO A 9 8.45 0.75 -14.31
CA PRO A 9 7.16 0.66 -15.00
C PRO A 9 6.20 -0.38 -14.42
N LYS A 10 6.75 -1.36 -13.66
CA LYS A 10 5.96 -2.40 -12.98
C LYS A 10 5.55 -2.00 -11.55
N GLY A 11 5.97 -0.82 -11.08
CA GLY A 11 5.61 -0.29 -9.76
C GLY A 11 6.72 -0.30 -8.71
N LEU A 12 7.97 -0.67 -9.06
CA LEU A 12 9.11 -0.54 -8.16
C LEU A 12 9.43 0.93 -7.92
N THR A 13 9.64 1.31 -6.65
CA THR A 13 10.29 2.56 -6.27
C THR A 13 11.62 2.26 -5.61
N ILE A 14 12.71 2.88 -6.11
CA ILE A 14 14.01 2.84 -5.45
C ILE A 14 14.22 4.18 -4.75
N LEU A 15 14.55 4.13 -3.46
CA LEU A 15 15.04 5.28 -2.69
C LEU A 15 16.46 4.96 -2.22
N ALA A 16 17.45 5.59 -2.82
CA ALA A 16 18.84 5.49 -2.37
C ALA A 16 19.11 6.57 -1.31
N LEU A 17 19.89 6.21 -0.30
CA LEU A 17 20.28 7.13 0.78
C LEU A 17 21.80 7.13 0.91
N SER A 18 22.41 8.31 0.96
CA SER A 18 23.85 8.50 1.20
C SER A 18 24.05 9.47 2.36
N ASP A 19 25.06 9.22 3.17
CA ASP A 19 25.52 10.16 4.22
C ASP A 19 26.50 11.22 3.67
N GLU A 20 26.89 11.12 2.39
CA GLU A 20 27.76 12.06 1.73
C GLU A 20 27.09 13.41 1.44
N ALA A 21 27.92 14.42 1.21
CA ALA A 21 27.47 15.75 0.81
C ALA A 21 26.84 15.76 -0.59
N SER A 22 25.83 16.61 -0.79
CA SER A 22 25.07 16.71 -2.05
C SER A 22 25.95 16.81 -3.30
N GLY A 23 27.00 17.62 -3.28
CA GLY A 23 27.86 17.80 -4.45
C GLY A 23 28.65 16.54 -4.88
N THR A 24 28.99 15.65 -3.93
CA THR A 24 29.60 14.36 -4.23
C THR A 24 28.58 13.44 -4.89
N VAL A 25 27.37 13.41 -4.32
CA VAL A 25 26.27 12.56 -4.80
C VAL A 25 25.79 13.01 -6.17
N GLU A 26 25.64 14.32 -6.42
CA GLU A 26 25.24 14.89 -7.71
C GLU A 26 26.21 14.47 -8.83
N LYS A 27 27.51 14.58 -8.59
CA LYS A 27 28.52 14.13 -9.53
C LYS A 27 28.38 12.64 -9.85
N HIS A 28 28.15 11.81 -8.85
CA HIS A 28 27.96 10.37 -9.03
C HIS A 28 26.69 10.04 -9.81
N ILE A 29 25.60 10.79 -9.58
CA ILE A 29 24.34 10.68 -10.33
C ILE A 29 24.59 10.94 -11.82
N GLU A 30 25.29 12.04 -12.14
CA GLU A 30 25.59 12.41 -13.52
C GLU A 30 26.49 11.37 -14.21
N GLU A 31 27.55 10.93 -13.53
CA GLU A 31 28.52 9.94 -14.06
C GLU A 31 27.85 8.58 -14.37
N HIS A 32 26.82 8.19 -13.61
CA HIS A 32 26.20 6.87 -13.73
C HIS A 32 24.77 6.90 -14.32
N GLY A 33 24.28 8.08 -14.68
CA GLY A 33 22.93 8.23 -15.28
C GLY A 33 21.81 7.73 -14.36
N MET A 34 21.90 8.00 -13.06
CA MET A 34 20.89 7.57 -12.10
C MET A 34 19.65 8.47 -12.19
N THR A 35 18.46 7.87 -12.31
CA THR A 35 17.19 8.60 -12.50
C THR A 35 16.17 8.33 -11.38
N TYR A 36 16.52 7.50 -10.41
CA TYR A 36 15.69 7.23 -9.22
C TYR A 36 16.00 8.22 -8.08
N PRO A 37 15.07 8.42 -7.13
CA PRO A 37 15.26 9.31 -5.99
C PRO A 37 16.47 8.95 -5.15
N ILE A 38 17.30 9.96 -4.84
CA ILE A 38 18.48 9.82 -3.99
C ILE A 38 18.46 10.92 -2.93
N GLY A 39 18.50 10.53 -1.65
CA GLY A 39 18.62 11.42 -0.51
C GLY A 39 20.07 11.52 -0.05
N THR A 40 20.51 12.72 0.34
CA THR A 40 21.84 13.02 0.83
C THR A 40 21.84 13.37 2.30
N GLY A 41 22.98 13.22 2.99
CA GLY A 41 23.10 13.51 4.42
C GLY A 41 22.26 12.60 5.32
N ALA A 42 21.87 11.44 4.82
CA ALA A 42 21.02 10.51 5.55
C ALA A 42 21.79 9.83 6.69
N GLN A 43 21.17 9.77 7.88
CA GLN A 43 21.73 9.10 9.06
C GLN A 43 20.87 7.93 9.55
N SER A 44 20.04 7.40 8.65
CA SER A 44 19.07 6.34 8.97
C SER A 44 19.69 4.94 9.10
N GLY A 45 20.96 4.75 8.73
CA GLY A 45 21.61 3.43 8.76
C GLY A 45 21.54 2.74 10.12
N GLY A 46 21.71 3.48 11.21
CA GLY A 46 21.61 2.93 12.56
C GLY A 46 20.21 2.42 12.91
N ALA A 47 19.15 3.11 12.47
CA ALA A 47 17.77 2.72 12.70
C ALA A 47 17.39 1.42 11.95
N TYR A 48 18.02 1.18 10.80
CA TYR A 48 17.85 -0.04 10.01
C TYR A 48 18.88 -1.14 10.35
N GLY A 49 19.70 -0.94 11.38
CA GLY A 49 20.72 -1.92 11.77
C GLY A 49 21.82 -2.15 10.73
N VAL A 50 22.09 -1.15 9.89
CA VAL A 50 23.13 -1.23 8.86
C VAL A 50 24.50 -1.22 9.52
N SER A 51 25.25 -2.31 9.37
CA SER A 51 26.62 -2.47 9.89
C SER A 51 27.69 -2.30 8.83
N GLY A 52 27.32 -2.19 7.57
CA GLY A 52 28.22 -2.00 6.43
C GLY A 52 27.48 -1.60 5.16
N ILE A 53 28.17 -0.92 4.27
CA ILE A 53 27.61 -0.45 2.99
C ILE A 53 28.31 -1.13 1.80
N PRO A 54 27.60 -1.29 0.66
CA PRO A 54 26.20 -0.95 0.48
C PRO A 54 25.25 -1.98 1.14
N ALA A 55 24.17 -1.49 1.76
CA ALA A 55 23.08 -2.29 2.27
C ALA A 55 21.78 -1.94 1.56
N ALA A 56 20.94 -2.94 1.30
CA ALA A 56 19.65 -2.74 0.65
C ALA A 56 18.55 -3.52 1.39
N PHE A 57 17.34 -2.99 1.32
CA PHE A 57 16.13 -3.56 1.89
C PHE A 57 15.06 -3.61 0.81
N LEU A 58 14.40 -4.75 0.65
CA LEU A 58 13.20 -4.85 -0.16
C LEU A 58 12.00 -4.76 0.78
N ILE A 59 11.18 -3.75 0.55
CA ILE A 59 9.97 -3.47 1.34
C ILE A 59 8.78 -3.71 0.45
N ASP A 60 7.84 -4.55 0.90
CA ASP A 60 6.64 -4.85 0.14
C ASP A 60 5.57 -3.74 0.28
N HIS A 61 4.45 -3.93 -0.40
CA HIS A 61 3.30 -3.01 -0.40
C HIS A 61 2.61 -2.85 0.97
N THR A 62 2.95 -3.69 1.96
CA THR A 62 2.44 -3.59 3.34
C THR A 62 3.39 -2.78 4.24
N GLY A 63 4.56 -2.41 3.73
CA GLY A 63 5.63 -1.78 4.51
C GLY A 63 6.53 -2.79 5.23
N THR A 64 6.38 -4.08 4.95
CA THR A 64 7.18 -5.14 5.57
C THR A 64 8.50 -5.32 4.81
N ILE A 65 9.62 -5.39 5.55
CA ILE A 65 10.92 -5.76 4.98
C ILE A 65 10.90 -7.26 4.70
N ILE A 66 10.87 -7.63 3.42
CA ILE A 66 10.83 -9.02 2.97
C ILE A 66 12.21 -9.57 2.59
N TRP A 67 13.17 -8.68 2.37
CA TRP A 67 14.58 -9.05 2.16
C TRP A 67 15.50 -7.91 2.62
N GLN A 68 16.69 -8.31 3.07
CA GLN A 68 17.75 -7.38 3.46
C GLN A 68 19.10 -8.01 3.11
N GLY A 69 20.03 -7.21 2.57
CA GLY A 69 21.36 -7.68 2.25
C GLY A 69 22.20 -6.73 1.40
N HIS A 70 23.30 -7.25 0.88
CA HIS A 70 24.11 -6.52 -0.09
C HIS A 70 23.42 -6.57 -1.46
N PRO A 71 23.20 -5.43 -2.15
CA PRO A 71 22.41 -5.39 -3.39
C PRO A 71 23.02 -6.23 -4.53
N GLY A 72 24.33 -6.44 -4.55
CA GLY A 72 25.02 -7.34 -5.48
C GLY A 72 25.04 -8.81 -5.06
N GLY A 73 24.47 -9.16 -3.91
CA GLY A 73 24.48 -10.53 -3.39
C GLY A 73 23.38 -11.43 -3.97
N GLY A 74 22.40 -10.88 -4.68
CA GLY A 74 21.26 -11.62 -5.25
C GLY A 74 20.24 -12.07 -4.20
N GLY A 75 19.28 -12.88 -4.64
CA GLY A 75 18.25 -13.47 -3.76
C GLY A 75 17.01 -12.58 -3.56
N TRP A 76 17.05 -11.34 -3.96
CA TRP A 76 15.93 -10.40 -3.89
C TRP A 76 15.07 -10.40 -5.16
N GLU A 77 15.59 -10.85 -6.29
CA GLU A 77 14.94 -10.79 -7.60
C GLU A 77 13.63 -11.59 -7.60
N GLY A 78 13.66 -12.83 -7.14
CA GLY A 78 12.46 -13.66 -7.06
C GLY A 78 11.41 -13.16 -6.08
N MET A 79 11.84 -12.44 -5.02
CA MET A 79 10.91 -11.80 -4.07
C MET A 79 10.30 -10.53 -4.64
N LEU A 80 11.04 -9.80 -5.49
CA LEU A 80 10.59 -8.57 -6.13
C LEU A 80 9.39 -8.85 -7.06
N ASP A 81 9.47 -9.88 -7.89
CA ASP A 81 8.37 -10.23 -8.80
C ASP A 81 7.07 -10.53 -8.02
N GLY A 82 7.14 -11.36 -6.97
CA GLY A 82 5.99 -11.65 -6.11
C GLY A 82 5.46 -10.42 -5.37
N ALA A 83 6.34 -9.54 -4.90
CA ALA A 83 5.93 -8.29 -4.24
C ALA A 83 5.21 -7.35 -5.21
N LEU A 84 5.68 -7.26 -6.47
CA LEU A 84 5.05 -6.45 -7.52
C LEU A 84 3.70 -7.01 -7.95
N GLU A 85 3.57 -8.33 -8.09
CA GLU A 85 2.29 -8.98 -8.38
C GLU A 85 1.26 -8.67 -7.27
N ASN A 86 1.65 -8.80 -6.00
CA ASN A 86 0.78 -8.48 -4.87
C ASN A 86 0.42 -6.98 -4.84
N ALA A 87 1.39 -6.08 -5.06
CA ALA A 87 1.15 -4.65 -5.14
C ALA A 87 0.18 -4.29 -6.28
N ALA A 88 0.32 -4.94 -7.44
CA ALA A 88 -0.57 -4.75 -8.57
C ALA A 88 -2.02 -5.10 -8.25
N LEU A 89 -2.28 -6.09 -7.39
CA LEU A 89 -3.65 -6.45 -6.96
C LEU A 89 -4.30 -5.33 -6.12
N LEU A 90 -3.51 -4.50 -5.43
CA LEU A 90 -4.01 -3.36 -4.65
C LEU A 90 -4.13 -2.07 -5.46
N SER A 91 -3.58 -2.02 -6.66
CA SER A 91 -3.69 -0.86 -7.55
C SER A 91 -5.15 -0.55 -7.88
N ASP A 92 -5.49 0.74 -7.96
CA ASP A 92 -6.79 1.20 -8.46
C ASP A 92 -6.97 0.91 -9.94
N GLN A 93 -5.89 0.83 -10.69
CA GLN A 93 -5.87 0.52 -12.11
C GLN A 93 -5.61 -0.98 -12.30
N TRP A 94 -6.40 -1.58 -13.16
CA TRP A 94 -6.25 -2.98 -13.54
C TRP A 94 -6.10 -3.08 -15.06
N GLU A 95 -4.87 -3.16 -15.51
CA GLU A 95 -4.56 -3.39 -16.90
C GLU A 95 -4.81 -4.86 -17.27
N ILE A 96 -5.61 -5.09 -18.29
CA ILE A 96 -5.91 -6.41 -18.82
C ILE A 96 -5.32 -6.48 -20.21
N PRO A 97 -4.17 -7.14 -20.40
CA PRO A 97 -3.54 -7.29 -21.72
C PRO A 97 -4.45 -8.09 -22.66
N SER A 98 -4.66 -7.58 -23.87
CA SER A 98 -5.41 -8.26 -24.93
C SER A 98 -6.78 -8.81 -24.48
N PRO A 99 -7.68 -7.98 -23.91
CA PRO A 99 -8.95 -8.47 -23.41
C PRO A 99 -9.82 -9.03 -24.55
N PRO A 100 -10.64 -10.06 -24.30
CA PRO A 100 -11.64 -10.54 -25.25
C PRO A 100 -12.49 -9.39 -25.80
N ALA A 101 -12.90 -9.50 -27.05
CA ALA A 101 -13.59 -8.41 -27.76
C ALA A 101 -14.83 -7.88 -26.99
N LEU A 102 -15.59 -8.79 -26.35
CA LEU A 102 -16.77 -8.42 -25.56
C LEU A 102 -16.43 -7.70 -24.25
N LEU A 103 -15.23 -7.91 -23.70
CA LEU A 103 -14.77 -7.32 -22.45
C LEU A 103 -13.97 -6.02 -22.63
N LYS A 104 -13.68 -5.57 -23.85
CA LYS A 104 -12.88 -4.34 -24.11
C LYS A 104 -13.34 -3.13 -23.32
N LYS A 105 -14.66 -2.93 -23.19
CA LYS A 105 -15.21 -1.80 -22.45
C LYS A 105 -14.99 -1.96 -20.94
N ALA A 106 -15.24 -3.15 -20.39
CA ALA A 106 -14.98 -3.44 -18.97
C ALA A 106 -13.49 -3.31 -18.64
N ALA A 107 -12.61 -3.84 -19.49
CA ALA A 107 -11.16 -3.71 -19.35
C ALA A 107 -10.68 -2.25 -19.41
N ALA A 108 -11.21 -1.46 -20.34
CA ALA A 108 -10.88 -0.03 -20.42
C ALA A 108 -11.33 0.76 -19.18
N LEU A 109 -12.47 0.43 -18.58
CA LEU A 109 -12.92 1.01 -17.32
C LEU A 109 -12.03 0.60 -16.14
N ALA A 110 -11.64 -0.67 -16.07
CA ALA A 110 -10.71 -1.18 -15.07
C ALA A 110 -9.33 -0.52 -15.16
N GLY A 111 -8.78 -0.35 -16.37
CA GLY A 111 -7.52 0.36 -16.60
C GLY A 111 -7.54 1.85 -16.22
N LYS A 112 -8.73 2.46 -16.17
CA LYS A 112 -8.92 3.84 -15.69
C LYS A 112 -9.16 3.95 -14.18
N GLY A 113 -9.15 2.84 -13.44
CA GLY A 113 -9.49 2.82 -12.03
C GLY A 113 -10.99 2.92 -11.74
N GLU A 114 -11.85 2.73 -12.74
CA GLU A 114 -13.31 2.78 -12.59
C GLU A 114 -13.90 1.39 -12.28
N MET A 115 -13.36 0.72 -11.25
CA MET A 115 -13.61 -0.68 -10.94
C MET A 115 -15.10 -1.00 -10.79
N GLY A 116 -15.86 -0.16 -10.10
CA GLY A 116 -17.30 -0.37 -9.96
C GLY A 116 -18.08 -0.26 -11.27
N LYS A 117 -17.63 0.56 -12.22
CA LYS A 117 -18.22 0.62 -13.57
C LYS A 117 -17.84 -0.60 -14.40
N ALA A 118 -16.58 -1.06 -14.28
CA ALA A 118 -16.10 -2.29 -14.93
C ALA A 118 -16.91 -3.51 -14.48
N TRP A 119 -17.18 -3.63 -13.18
CA TRP A 119 -18.04 -4.67 -12.63
C TRP A 119 -19.46 -4.63 -13.23
N ARG A 120 -20.12 -3.46 -13.20
CA ARG A 120 -21.48 -3.31 -13.76
C ARG A 120 -21.54 -3.64 -15.25
N GLU A 121 -20.51 -3.28 -16.00
CA GLU A 121 -20.43 -3.68 -17.40
C GLU A 121 -20.39 -5.21 -17.55
N SER A 122 -19.62 -5.92 -16.73
CA SER A 122 -19.59 -7.38 -16.74
C SER A 122 -20.93 -8.00 -16.37
N GLU A 123 -21.67 -7.42 -15.40
CA GLU A 123 -23.02 -7.89 -15.07
C GLU A 123 -24.02 -7.70 -16.24
N ASN A 124 -23.91 -6.60 -16.97
CA ASN A 124 -24.72 -6.38 -18.16
C ASN A 124 -24.40 -7.40 -19.26
N LEU A 125 -23.13 -7.77 -19.42
CA LEU A 125 -22.70 -8.80 -20.35
C LEU A 125 -23.23 -10.20 -19.95
N LEU A 126 -23.24 -10.55 -18.66
CA LEU A 126 -23.85 -11.81 -18.18
C LEU A 126 -25.33 -11.90 -18.57
N LYS A 127 -26.07 -10.81 -18.37
CA LYS A 127 -27.51 -10.76 -18.73
C LYS A 127 -27.70 -10.87 -20.24
N ARG A 128 -26.84 -10.19 -21.01
CA ARG A 128 -26.93 -10.16 -22.48
C ARG A 128 -26.63 -11.50 -23.13
N PHE A 129 -25.69 -12.25 -22.60
CA PHE A 129 -25.17 -13.49 -23.19
C PHE A 129 -25.56 -14.73 -22.38
N VAL A 130 -26.72 -14.70 -21.69
CA VAL A 130 -27.18 -15.77 -20.81
C VAL A 130 -27.29 -17.15 -21.52
N GLU A 131 -27.54 -17.16 -22.82
CA GLU A 131 -27.67 -18.39 -23.63
C GLU A 131 -26.38 -18.72 -24.42
N ASP A 132 -25.30 -17.97 -24.26
CA ASP A 132 -24.02 -18.20 -24.94
C ASP A 132 -22.96 -18.66 -23.93
N PRO A 133 -22.75 -19.98 -23.75
CA PRO A 133 -21.85 -20.52 -22.73
C PRO A 133 -20.41 -20.04 -22.87
N LEU A 134 -19.92 -19.83 -24.11
CA LEU A 134 -18.54 -19.39 -24.32
C LEU A 134 -18.34 -17.96 -23.91
N LYS A 135 -19.24 -17.05 -24.25
CA LYS A 135 -19.19 -15.67 -23.80
C LYS A 135 -19.43 -15.53 -22.30
N LEU A 136 -20.33 -16.35 -21.75
CA LEU A 136 -20.51 -16.39 -20.28
C LEU A 136 -19.23 -16.80 -19.57
N ALA A 137 -18.48 -17.77 -20.08
CA ALA A 137 -17.22 -18.20 -19.49
C ALA A 137 -16.20 -17.05 -19.46
N GLU A 138 -16.05 -16.30 -20.57
CA GLU A 138 -15.15 -15.13 -20.60
C GLU A 138 -15.52 -14.07 -19.56
N VAL A 139 -16.83 -13.78 -19.42
CA VAL A 139 -17.28 -12.78 -18.43
C VAL A 139 -17.09 -13.29 -17.00
N ARG A 140 -17.33 -14.57 -16.73
CA ARG A 140 -17.08 -15.17 -15.40
C ARG A 140 -15.62 -15.13 -15.04
N THR A 141 -14.71 -15.45 -15.96
CA THR A 141 -13.26 -15.33 -15.73
C THR A 141 -12.87 -13.89 -15.36
N PHE A 142 -13.45 -12.88 -16.03
CA PHE A 142 -13.24 -11.49 -15.63
C PHE A 142 -13.72 -11.22 -14.20
N GLN A 143 -14.90 -11.71 -13.82
CA GLN A 143 -15.45 -11.53 -12.47
C GLN A 143 -14.67 -12.31 -11.40
N GLU A 144 -14.15 -13.48 -11.72
CA GLU A 144 -13.26 -14.25 -10.85
C GLU A 144 -11.96 -13.48 -10.57
N ASN A 145 -11.32 -12.96 -11.61
CA ASN A 145 -10.12 -12.13 -11.47
C ASN A 145 -10.40 -10.82 -10.70
N PHE A 146 -11.57 -10.23 -10.90
CA PHE A 146 -12.02 -9.11 -10.08
C PHE A 146 -12.15 -9.52 -8.60
N GLY A 147 -12.69 -10.71 -8.34
CA GLY A 147 -12.79 -11.30 -6.99
C GLY A 147 -11.43 -11.50 -6.32
N VAL A 148 -10.40 -11.92 -7.07
CA VAL A 148 -9.02 -12.05 -6.58
C VAL A 148 -8.50 -10.70 -6.07
N ARG A 149 -8.73 -9.62 -6.80
CA ARG A 149 -8.35 -8.26 -6.40
C ARG A 149 -9.12 -7.81 -5.15
N VAL A 150 -10.43 -8.06 -5.08
CA VAL A 150 -11.24 -7.74 -3.89
C VAL A 150 -10.72 -8.51 -2.68
N LYS A 151 -10.33 -9.77 -2.84
CA LYS A 151 -9.72 -10.56 -1.76
C LYS A 151 -8.42 -9.92 -1.29
N ALA A 152 -7.52 -9.54 -2.18
CA ALA A 152 -6.28 -8.86 -1.82
C ALA A 152 -6.53 -7.56 -1.05
N GLN A 153 -7.52 -6.75 -1.46
CA GLN A 153 -7.94 -5.56 -0.71
C GLN A 153 -8.42 -5.93 0.70
N ASN A 154 -9.22 -6.99 0.86
CA ASN A 154 -9.70 -7.43 2.16
C ASN A 154 -8.56 -7.94 3.05
N ASP A 155 -7.63 -8.70 2.50
CA ASP A 155 -6.46 -9.18 3.23
C ASP A 155 -5.61 -8.01 3.73
N TYR A 156 -5.40 -6.98 2.89
CA TYR A 156 -4.68 -5.77 3.28
C TYR A 156 -5.43 -4.97 4.37
N ILE A 157 -6.75 -4.80 4.24
CA ILE A 157 -7.57 -4.16 5.28
C ILE A 157 -7.45 -4.90 6.61
N ALA A 158 -7.37 -6.22 6.60
CA ALA A 158 -7.24 -7.03 7.80
C ALA A 158 -5.92 -6.79 8.55
N THR A 159 -4.83 -6.44 7.86
CA THR A 159 -3.55 -6.12 8.50
C THR A 159 -3.68 -4.92 9.45
N PHE A 160 -4.39 -3.89 9.04
CA PHE A 160 -4.66 -2.73 9.91
C PHE A 160 -5.42 -3.10 11.17
N GLY A 161 -6.43 -4.00 11.04
CA GLY A 161 -7.24 -4.45 12.18
C GLY A 161 -6.43 -5.21 13.22
N GLY A 162 -5.47 -6.04 12.78
CA GLY A 162 -4.54 -6.76 13.66
C GLY A 162 -3.70 -5.82 14.53
N ASP A 163 -3.31 -4.68 13.97
CA ASP A 163 -2.50 -3.65 14.64
C ASP A 163 -3.34 -2.60 15.38
N GLY A 164 -4.66 -2.74 15.41
CA GLY A 164 -5.58 -1.76 15.99
C GLY A 164 -5.68 -0.43 15.21
N ARG A 165 -5.16 -0.35 13.99
CA ARG A 165 -5.09 0.84 13.11
C ARG A 165 -6.42 1.08 12.37
N TYR A 166 -7.52 1.07 13.10
CA TYR A 166 -8.87 1.12 12.51
C TYR A 166 -9.23 2.44 11.84
N GLN A 167 -8.65 3.57 12.24
CA GLN A 167 -8.88 4.84 11.52
C GLN A 167 -8.20 4.82 10.15
N GLU A 168 -6.96 4.37 10.11
CA GLU A 168 -6.21 4.23 8.87
C GLU A 168 -6.87 3.24 7.92
N ALA A 169 -7.35 2.10 8.44
CA ALA A 169 -8.17 1.16 7.70
C ALA A 169 -9.46 1.80 7.16
N ALA A 170 -10.16 2.59 7.97
CA ALA A 170 -11.40 3.23 7.57
C ALA A 170 -11.19 4.27 6.45
N ASP A 171 -10.10 5.02 6.51
CA ASP A 171 -9.72 5.97 5.47
C ASP A 171 -9.41 5.23 4.16
N TYR A 172 -8.61 4.16 4.22
CA TYR A 172 -8.33 3.30 3.06
C TYR A 172 -9.61 2.73 2.45
N VAL A 173 -10.46 2.12 3.28
CA VAL A 173 -11.75 1.54 2.85
C VAL A 173 -12.65 2.59 2.23
N GLY A 174 -12.68 3.80 2.78
CA GLY A 174 -13.44 4.92 2.24
C GLY A 174 -13.07 5.27 0.80
N ASP A 175 -11.77 5.20 0.47
CA ASP A 175 -11.30 5.41 -0.89
C ASP A 175 -11.63 4.21 -1.80
N ARG A 176 -11.50 2.97 -1.31
CA ARG A 176 -11.92 1.77 -2.06
C ARG A 176 -13.41 1.79 -2.41
N ILE A 177 -14.28 2.21 -1.49
CA ILE A 177 -15.72 2.35 -1.75
C ILE A 177 -15.97 3.28 -2.95
N LYS A 178 -15.22 4.37 -3.10
CA LYS A 178 -15.36 5.29 -4.24
C LYS A 178 -14.98 4.62 -5.56
N VAL A 179 -13.83 3.96 -5.59
CA VAL A 179 -13.29 3.27 -6.78
C VAL A 179 -14.18 2.11 -7.22
N TYR A 180 -14.72 1.35 -6.26
CA TYR A 180 -15.52 0.15 -6.48
C TYR A 180 -17.03 0.43 -6.46
N LYS A 181 -17.47 1.69 -6.43
CA LYS A 181 -18.88 2.09 -6.30
C LYS A 181 -19.79 1.40 -7.32
N GLY A 182 -20.77 0.64 -6.80
CA GLY A 182 -21.73 -0.12 -7.59
C GLY A 182 -21.27 -1.56 -7.86
N SER A 183 -20.28 -2.05 -7.14
CA SER A 183 -19.96 -3.48 -7.05
C SER A 183 -20.36 -4.02 -5.66
N PRO A 184 -20.55 -5.34 -5.52
CA PRO A 184 -20.82 -5.98 -4.22
C PRO A 184 -19.74 -5.71 -3.17
N ALA A 185 -18.49 -5.51 -3.59
CA ALA A 185 -17.37 -5.18 -2.70
C ALA A 185 -17.59 -3.84 -1.99
N ALA A 186 -18.00 -2.79 -2.74
CA ALA A 186 -18.27 -1.48 -2.14
C ALA A 186 -19.42 -1.53 -1.13
N ASP A 187 -20.45 -2.34 -1.39
CA ASP A 187 -21.57 -2.53 -0.47
C ASP A 187 -21.12 -3.25 0.80
N ALA A 188 -20.32 -4.30 0.67
CA ALA A 188 -19.73 -5.05 1.79
C ALA A 188 -18.83 -4.14 2.66
N TRP A 189 -17.95 -3.34 2.06
CA TRP A 189 -17.11 -2.40 2.79
C TRP A 189 -17.89 -1.27 3.47
N THR A 190 -18.95 -0.80 2.84
CA THR A 190 -19.88 0.17 3.46
C THR A 190 -20.55 -0.42 4.71
N ALA A 191 -20.99 -1.68 4.63
CA ALA A 191 -21.57 -2.39 5.77
C ALA A 191 -20.53 -2.62 6.89
N MET A 192 -19.29 -2.96 6.53
CA MET A 192 -18.17 -3.12 7.46
C MET A 192 -17.89 -1.83 8.24
N LEU A 193 -17.74 -0.68 7.56
CA LEU A 193 -17.54 0.61 8.24
C LEU A 193 -18.70 0.98 9.16
N LYS A 194 -19.94 0.66 8.77
CA LYS A 194 -21.12 0.87 9.61
C LYS A 194 -21.08 0.01 10.87
N THR A 195 -20.56 -1.23 10.77
CA THR A 195 -20.37 -2.13 11.92
C THR A 195 -19.29 -1.59 12.84
N TRP A 196 -18.13 -1.22 12.32
CA TRP A 196 -17.04 -0.60 13.09
C TRP A 196 -17.51 0.67 13.82
N GLY A 197 -18.32 1.49 13.15
CA GLY A 197 -18.91 2.70 13.74
C GLY A 197 -19.91 2.43 14.90
N LYS A 198 -20.35 1.19 15.12
CA LYS A 198 -21.24 0.82 16.23
C LYS A 198 -20.50 0.12 17.36
N ASP A 199 -19.38 -0.52 17.09
CA ASP A 199 -18.56 -1.24 18.06
C ASP A 199 -17.82 -0.27 18.99
N PRO A 200 -18.02 -0.33 20.32
CA PRO A 200 -17.40 0.59 21.26
C PRO A 200 -15.87 0.46 21.33
N GLU A 201 -15.35 -0.77 21.19
CA GLU A 201 -13.92 -1.06 21.23
C GLU A 201 -13.24 -0.50 19.98
N ILE A 202 -13.76 -0.83 18.80
CA ILE A 202 -13.24 -0.29 17.53
C ILE A 202 -13.32 1.23 17.52
N LYS A 203 -14.40 1.84 17.98
CA LYS A 203 -14.49 3.30 18.14
C LYS A 203 -13.40 3.89 19.01
N SER A 204 -13.07 3.21 20.11
CA SER A 204 -11.98 3.64 20.98
C SER A 204 -10.64 3.59 20.27
N LEU A 205 -10.34 2.48 19.58
CA LEU A 205 -9.15 2.30 18.77
C LEU A 205 -9.05 3.33 17.65
N MET A 206 -10.13 3.58 16.91
CA MET A 206 -10.18 4.63 15.88
C MET A 206 -9.83 6.02 16.42
N LYS A 207 -10.30 6.37 17.62
CA LYS A 207 -9.96 7.65 18.26
C LYS A 207 -8.48 7.75 18.62
N LEU A 208 -7.90 6.66 19.10
CA LEU A 208 -6.47 6.60 19.41
C LEU A 208 -5.64 6.69 18.13
N ASP A 209 -5.99 5.91 17.11
CA ASP A 209 -5.31 5.87 15.82
C ASP A 209 -5.37 7.22 15.10
N LYS A 210 -6.51 7.87 15.07
CA LYS A 210 -6.65 9.23 14.52
C LYS A 210 -5.70 10.23 15.17
N LYS A 211 -5.52 10.13 16.50
CA LYS A 211 -4.59 11.01 17.23
C LYS A 211 -3.13 10.68 16.92
N ARG A 212 -2.81 9.38 16.71
CA ARG A 212 -1.50 8.94 16.26
C ARG A 212 -1.16 9.54 14.90
N LEU A 213 -2.06 9.39 13.92
CA LEU A 213 -1.88 9.95 12.56
C LEU A 213 -1.68 11.48 12.62
N GLY A 214 -2.50 12.20 13.38
CA GLY A 214 -2.34 13.65 13.55
C GLY A 214 -1.06 14.06 14.31
N ALA A 215 -0.48 13.18 15.13
CA ALA A 215 0.83 13.44 15.75
C ALA A 215 1.96 13.22 14.72
N LEU A 216 1.91 12.15 13.93
CA LEU A 216 2.87 11.89 12.85
C LEU A 216 2.88 13.04 11.82
N GLU A 217 1.70 13.48 11.39
CA GLU A 217 1.56 14.62 10.47
C GLU A 217 2.24 15.89 11.01
N LYS A 218 2.07 16.21 12.31
CA LYS A 218 2.74 17.34 12.95
C LYS A 218 4.26 17.17 13.02
N ALA A 219 4.74 15.96 13.31
CA ALA A 219 6.17 15.69 13.35
C ALA A 219 6.83 15.94 12.00
N PHE A 220 6.23 15.42 10.92
CA PHE A 220 6.72 15.63 9.55
C PHE A 220 6.56 17.08 9.07
N ALA A 221 5.64 17.85 9.67
CA ALA A 221 5.53 19.29 9.45
C ALA A 221 6.52 20.14 10.28
N GLY A 222 7.45 19.51 11.02
CA GLY A 222 8.51 20.16 11.78
C GLY A 222 8.21 20.39 13.27
N ASP A 223 7.09 19.89 13.81
CA ASP A 223 6.71 20.03 15.23
C ASP A 223 6.89 18.69 16.00
N ALA A 224 8.12 18.15 15.92
CA ALA A 224 8.45 16.85 16.51
C ALA A 224 8.25 16.80 18.03
N ASP A 225 8.55 17.89 18.77
CA ASP A 225 8.43 17.91 20.22
C ASP A 225 6.98 17.77 20.71
N LYS A 226 6.04 18.48 20.05
CA LYS A 226 4.60 18.31 20.35
C LYS A 226 4.10 16.93 19.98
N ALA A 227 4.57 16.40 18.87
CA ALA A 227 4.25 15.05 18.44
C ALA A 227 4.72 14.01 19.45
N LYS A 228 5.98 14.10 19.93
CA LYS A 228 6.56 13.23 20.99
C LYS A 228 5.71 13.27 22.25
N LYS A 229 5.34 14.46 22.73
CA LYS A 229 4.50 14.60 23.91
C LYS A 229 3.14 13.90 23.70
N THR A 230 2.50 14.14 22.56
CA THR A 230 1.20 13.52 22.24
C THR A 230 1.31 11.99 22.18
N LEU A 231 2.31 11.45 21.49
CA LEU A 231 2.51 10.01 21.36
C LEU A 231 2.83 9.35 22.71
N ARG A 232 3.62 9.99 23.58
CA ARG A 232 3.87 9.48 24.93
C ARG A 232 2.58 9.35 25.76
N ASP A 233 1.66 10.32 25.65
CA ASP A 233 0.37 10.25 26.33
C ASP A 233 -0.55 9.18 25.71
N LEU A 234 -0.47 8.97 24.38
CA LEU A 234 -1.20 7.92 23.69
C LEU A 234 -0.69 6.52 24.07
N MET A 235 0.63 6.32 24.17
CA MET A 235 1.22 5.06 24.64
C MET A 235 0.66 4.64 26.00
N LYS A 236 0.56 5.57 26.96
CA LYS A 236 -0.02 5.29 28.28
C LYS A 236 -1.50 4.88 28.19
N LYS A 237 -2.27 5.49 27.26
CA LYS A 237 -3.70 5.23 27.09
C LYS A 237 -4.00 3.99 26.30
N SER A 238 -3.06 3.52 25.49
CA SER A 238 -3.21 2.35 24.63
C SER A 238 -2.70 1.05 25.26
N GLN A 239 -2.14 1.10 26.47
CA GLN A 239 -1.65 -0.09 27.16
C GLN A 239 -2.72 -1.19 27.24
N GLY A 240 -2.34 -2.40 26.89
CA GLY A 240 -3.27 -3.56 26.86
C GLY A 240 -4.26 -3.58 25.70
N THR A 241 -4.15 -2.67 24.74
CA THR A 241 -4.97 -2.66 23.51
C THR A 241 -4.16 -3.09 22.29
N ALA A 242 -4.83 -3.49 21.20
CA ALA A 242 -4.19 -3.91 19.96
C ALA A 242 -3.26 -2.85 19.35
N ILE A 243 -3.55 -1.55 19.54
CA ILE A 243 -2.76 -0.45 18.97
C ILE A 243 -1.52 -0.06 19.80
N ALA A 244 -1.24 -0.74 20.90
CA ALA A 244 -0.16 -0.34 21.82
C ALA A 244 1.23 -0.35 21.14
N ALA A 245 1.55 -1.41 20.40
CA ALA A 245 2.80 -1.55 19.66
C ALA A 245 2.95 -0.44 18.60
N THR A 246 1.90 -0.17 17.83
CA THR A 246 1.87 0.88 16.81
C THR A 246 2.09 2.29 17.40
N MET A 247 1.64 2.53 18.63
CA MET A 247 1.91 3.80 19.34
C MET A 247 3.38 3.93 19.71
N GLU A 248 4.01 2.84 20.17
CA GLU A 248 5.44 2.80 20.50
C GLU A 248 6.30 3.01 19.26
N GLU A 249 5.98 2.34 18.16
CA GLU A 249 6.66 2.52 16.87
C GLU A 249 6.57 3.98 16.39
N ALA A 250 5.38 4.58 16.44
CA ALA A 250 5.18 5.99 16.09
C ALA A 250 6.01 6.94 16.98
N TYR A 251 6.09 6.66 18.28
CA TYR A 251 6.90 7.45 19.22
C TYR A 251 8.40 7.33 18.90
N ASN A 252 8.88 6.11 18.63
CA ASN A 252 10.27 5.85 18.29
C ASN A 252 10.65 6.54 16.96
N LEU A 253 9.78 6.44 15.96
CA LEU A 253 9.96 7.13 14.67
C LEU A 253 10.11 8.65 14.87
N VAL A 254 9.20 9.28 15.60
CA VAL A 254 9.26 10.74 15.85
C VAL A 254 10.45 11.10 16.73
N SER A 255 10.94 10.19 17.56
CA SER A 255 12.10 10.44 18.43
C SER A 255 13.43 10.40 17.68
N SER A 256 13.45 9.80 16.49
CA SER A 256 14.62 9.78 15.59
C SER A 256 14.67 10.97 14.61
N LEU A 257 13.62 11.80 14.54
CA LEU A 257 13.59 13.07 13.80
C LEU A 257 14.23 14.20 14.61
#